data_17077ca869204fa05c6a74dc3467d309
#
_entry.id   17077ca869204fa05c6a74dc3467d309
#
_cell.length_a   1.000
_cell.length_b   1.000
_cell.length_c   1.000
_cell.angle_alpha   90.00
_cell.angle_beta   90.00
_cell.angle_gamma   90.00
#
_symmetry.space_group_name_H-M   'P 1'
#
loop_
_entity.id
_entity.type
_entity.pdbx_description
1 polymer ?
#
loop_
_entity_poly.entity_id
_entity_poly.type
_entity_poly.pdbx_seq_one_letter_code
_entity_poly.pdbx_strand_id
1 'polypeptide(L)'
;MAQLSDRLQRLAPSATLAMSQKSSEMKAQGIDVINMSVGEPDFNTPDHIKEAAKKAVDENYSRYSPVPGYPDLRKAIVAKLKNENNLDYSVNEILVSNGAKQSVCNTVMALVNPGDEVIIPAPYWVSYPQMVKLAGGNPVIVEAGFDQNFKMTPEQLEAAITPKTRLIILC
;
A
#
# COMPACT_ATOMS: atom_id res chain seq x y z
N MET A 1 31.74 5.97 -8.05
CA MET A 1 30.29 6.09 -7.79
C MET A 1 29.96 5.22 -6.59
N ALA A 2 29.11 5.68 -5.67
CA ALA A 2 28.66 4.85 -4.55
C ALA A 2 27.84 3.65 -5.09
N GLN A 3 28.14 2.46 -4.62
CA GLN A 3 27.40 1.24 -4.98
C GLN A 3 26.10 1.20 -4.13
N LEU A 4 24.98 0.94 -4.79
CA LEU A 4 23.70 0.74 -4.07
C LEU A 4 23.75 -0.56 -3.25
N SER A 5 23.00 -0.56 -2.14
CA SER A 5 22.90 -1.78 -1.32
C SER A 5 22.25 -2.92 -2.09
N ASP A 6 22.60 -4.16 -1.75
CA ASP A 6 22.07 -5.37 -2.40
C ASP A 6 20.54 -5.44 -2.36
N ARG A 7 19.93 -4.93 -1.27
CA ARG A 7 18.45 -4.87 -1.16
C ARG A 7 17.82 -3.98 -2.22
N LEU A 8 18.47 -2.86 -2.58
CA LEU A 8 17.97 -1.98 -3.64
C LEU A 8 18.24 -2.54 -5.03
N GLN A 9 19.32 -3.26 -5.21
CA GLN A 9 19.65 -3.92 -6.50
C GLN A 9 18.65 -5.04 -6.85
N ARG A 10 17.96 -5.62 -5.86
CA ARG A 10 16.92 -6.64 -6.04
C ARG A 10 15.57 -6.08 -6.48
N LEU A 11 15.37 -4.74 -6.39
CA LEU A 11 14.11 -4.12 -6.74
C LEU A 11 14.03 -3.85 -8.23
N ALA A 12 12.86 -4.16 -8.81
CA ALA A 12 12.54 -3.72 -10.16
C ALA A 12 12.07 -2.25 -10.17
N PRO A 13 12.37 -1.48 -11.21
CA PRO A 13 11.77 -0.16 -11.42
C PRO A 13 10.24 -0.23 -11.42
N SER A 14 9.59 0.85 -10.98
CA SER A 14 8.12 0.90 -10.96
C SER A 14 7.55 0.91 -12.38
N ALA A 15 6.87 -0.17 -12.76
CA ALA A 15 6.18 -0.27 -14.04
C ALA A 15 5.12 0.82 -14.20
N THR A 16 4.39 1.15 -13.13
CA THR A 16 3.37 2.22 -13.13
C THR A 16 3.98 3.58 -13.48
N LEU A 17 5.11 3.93 -12.84
CA LEU A 17 5.80 5.20 -13.13
C LEU A 17 6.35 5.25 -14.55
N ALA A 18 6.94 4.15 -15.03
CA ALA A 18 7.47 4.06 -16.40
C ALA A 18 6.34 4.23 -17.44
N MET A 19 5.19 3.61 -17.23
CA MET A 19 4.03 3.74 -18.11
C MET A 19 3.44 5.15 -18.06
N SER A 20 3.34 5.77 -16.89
CA SER A 20 2.87 7.15 -16.73
C SER A 20 3.79 8.14 -17.43
N GLN A 21 5.11 7.98 -17.27
CA GLN A 21 6.10 8.79 -17.97
C GLN A 21 5.97 8.63 -19.48
N LYS A 22 5.89 7.40 -19.99
CA LYS A 22 5.72 7.12 -21.42
C LYS A 22 4.46 7.77 -21.98
N SER A 23 3.33 7.69 -21.26
CA SER A 23 2.09 8.36 -21.64
C SER A 23 2.27 9.89 -21.75
N SER A 24 2.96 10.48 -20.77
CA SER A 24 3.23 11.93 -20.76
C SER A 24 4.14 12.36 -21.93
N GLU A 25 5.18 11.59 -22.23
CA GLU A 25 6.08 11.82 -23.37
C GLU A 25 5.33 11.77 -24.70
N MET A 26 4.44 10.77 -24.87
CA MET A 26 3.63 10.65 -26.09
C MET A 26 2.64 11.81 -26.25
N LYS A 27 2.00 12.26 -25.17
CA LYS A 27 1.12 13.44 -25.18
C LYS A 27 1.90 14.71 -25.54
N ALA A 28 3.11 14.88 -25.02
CA ALA A 28 3.96 16.01 -25.37
C ALA A 28 4.37 16.04 -26.86
N GLN A 29 4.36 14.89 -27.53
CA GLN A 29 4.56 14.75 -28.98
C GLN A 29 3.28 14.98 -29.81
N GLY A 30 2.16 15.34 -29.17
CA GLY A 30 0.88 15.56 -29.82
C GLY A 30 0.09 14.29 -30.16
N ILE A 31 0.51 13.14 -29.60
CA ILE A 31 -0.21 11.87 -29.79
C ILE A 31 -1.40 11.85 -28.85
N ASP A 32 -2.58 11.53 -29.36
CA ASP A 32 -3.78 11.31 -28.53
C ASP A 32 -3.66 9.98 -27.79
N VAL A 33 -3.46 10.06 -26.47
CA VAL A 33 -3.21 8.89 -25.60
C VAL A 33 -4.28 8.79 -24.53
N ILE A 34 -4.96 7.66 -24.49
CA ILE A 34 -5.81 7.25 -23.37
C ILE A 34 -4.91 6.64 -22.30
N ASN A 35 -4.71 7.37 -21.19
CA ASN A 35 -3.86 6.93 -20.09
C ASN A 35 -4.67 6.09 -19.07
N MET A 36 -4.37 4.81 -18.97
CA MET A 36 -4.95 3.89 -18.00
C MET A 36 -3.90 3.32 -17.02
N SER A 37 -2.75 3.97 -16.91
CA SER A 37 -1.61 3.44 -16.10
C SER A 37 -1.67 3.78 -14.63
N VAL A 38 -2.42 4.82 -14.25
CA VAL A 38 -2.56 5.29 -12.86
C VAL A 38 -4.04 5.45 -12.54
N GLY A 39 -4.45 4.86 -11.41
CA GLY A 39 -5.79 5.08 -10.86
C GLY A 39 -5.79 6.26 -9.91
N GLU A 40 -6.46 7.34 -10.29
CA GLU A 40 -6.69 8.51 -9.44
C GLU A 40 -8.21 8.79 -9.39
N PRO A 41 -8.74 9.25 -8.24
CA PRO A 41 -10.10 9.75 -8.20
C PRO A 41 -10.24 10.95 -9.15
N ASP A 42 -11.33 10.98 -9.93
CA ASP A 42 -11.65 12.09 -10.83
C ASP A 42 -12.40 13.24 -10.14
N PHE A 43 -12.83 13.03 -8.91
CA PHE A 43 -13.41 14.06 -8.05
C PHE A 43 -12.35 14.88 -7.31
N ASN A 44 -12.58 16.17 -7.21
CA ASN A 44 -11.77 17.03 -6.35
C ASN A 44 -12.00 16.71 -4.87
N THR A 45 -11.03 17.03 -4.03
CA THR A 45 -11.20 16.97 -2.57
C THR A 45 -12.43 17.78 -2.15
N PRO A 46 -13.36 17.23 -1.36
CA PRO A 46 -14.54 17.96 -0.88
C PRO A 46 -14.19 19.26 -0.16
N ASP A 47 -14.99 20.29 -0.35
CA ASP A 47 -14.66 21.64 0.14
C ASP A 47 -14.52 21.71 1.65
N HIS A 48 -15.38 21.01 2.41
CA HIS A 48 -15.25 20.94 3.87
C HIS A 48 -13.91 20.35 4.35
N ILE A 49 -13.33 19.42 3.59
CA ILE A 49 -12.00 18.85 3.89
C ILE A 49 -10.90 19.88 3.58
N LYS A 50 -11.02 20.60 2.46
CA LYS A 50 -10.08 21.68 2.11
C LYS A 50 -10.08 22.78 3.18
N GLU A 51 -11.25 23.20 3.63
CA GLU A 51 -11.39 24.23 4.67
C GLU A 51 -10.81 23.74 6.02
N ALA A 52 -11.07 22.48 6.39
CA ALA A 52 -10.44 21.88 7.57
C ALA A 52 -8.91 21.86 7.49
N ALA A 53 -8.36 21.56 6.32
CA ALA A 53 -6.90 21.57 6.10
C ALA A 53 -6.32 22.99 6.22
N LYS A 54 -6.95 24.00 5.62
CA LYS A 54 -6.54 25.40 5.76
C LYS A 54 -6.55 25.86 7.23
N LYS A 55 -7.65 25.57 7.94
CA LYS A 55 -7.77 25.86 9.37
C LYS A 55 -6.67 25.18 10.19
N ALA A 56 -6.33 23.94 9.91
CA ALA A 56 -5.26 23.22 10.60
C ALA A 56 -3.89 23.91 10.39
N VAL A 57 -3.62 24.44 9.20
CA VAL A 57 -2.40 25.22 8.93
C VAL A 57 -2.42 26.53 9.75
N ASP A 58 -3.51 27.27 9.75
CA ASP A 58 -3.66 28.52 10.51
C ASP A 58 -3.52 28.28 12.03
N GLU A 59 -3.98 27.14 12.52
CA GLU A 59 -3.87 26.71 13.93
C GLU A 59 -2.50 26.09 14.27
N ASN A 60 -1.54 26.11 13.35
CA ASN A 60 -0.19 25.58 13.54
C ASN A 60 -0.09 24.09 13.83
N TYR A 61 -0.92 23.25 13.19
CA TYR A 61 -0.79 21.79 13.20
C TYR A 61 0.45 21.31 12.39
N SER A 62 1.45 22.15 12.27
CA SER A 62 2.72 21.90 11.56
C SER A 62 3.87 21.47 12.49
N ARG A 63 3.60 21.28 13.79
CA ARG A 63 4.57 20.79 14.77
C ARG A 63 4.61 19.26 14.79
N TYR A 64 5.59 18.68 15.48
CA TYR A 64 5.67 17.23 15.67
C TYR A 64 4.38 16.67 16.26
N SER A 65 3.79 15.70 15.57
CA SER A 65 2.67 14.93 16.09
C SER A 65 3.16 13.78 16.98
N PRO A 66 2.30 13.22 17.85
CA PRO A 66 2.58 11.93 18.48
C PRO A 66 2.85 10.85 17.41
N VAL A 67 3.79 9.94 17.66
CA VAL A 67 4.18 8.89 16.70
C VAL A 67 2.99 8.11 16.12
N PRO A 68 1.98 7.67 16.90
CA PRO A 68 0.84 6.95 16.35
C PRO A 68 -0.22 7.85 15.71
N GLY A 69 -0.03 9.14 15.65
CA GLY A 69 -0.99 10.14 15.18
C GLY A 69 -1.74 10.86 16.30
N TYR A 70 -2.43 11.94 15.93
CA TYR A 70 -3.20 12.72 16.88
C TYR A 70 -4.29 11.89 17.56
N PRO A 71 -4.48 12.03 18.90
CA PRO A 71 -5.48 11.25 19.65
C PRO A 71 -6.89 11.37 19.10
N ASP A 72 -7.30 12.55 18.67
CA ASP A 72 -8.67 12.79 18.19
C ASP A 72 -8.91 12.12 16.82
N LEU A 73 -7.90 12.11 15.94
CA LEU A 73 -7.96 11.36 14.69
C LEU A 73 -8.08 9.85 14.96
N ARG A 74 -7.28 9.33 15.89
CA ARG A 74 -7.30 7.90 16.25
C ARG A 74 -8.65 7.49 16.86
N LYS A 75 -9.27 8.35 17.71
CA LYS A 75 -10.62 8.13 18.23
C LYS A 75 -11.67 8.14 17.11
N ALA A 76 -11.56 9.07 16.16
CA ALA A 76 -12.48 9.13 15.01
C ALA A 76 -12.35 7.86 14.13
N ILE A 77 -11.14 7.32 13.94
CA ILE A 77 -10.90 6.06 13.22
C ILE A 77 -11.54 4.88 13.96
N VAL A 78 -11.38 4.78 15.27
CA VAL A 78 -12.04 3.75 16.10
C VAL A 78 -13.56 3.82 15.96
N ALA A 79 -14.14 5.02 16.07
CA ALA A 79 -15.57 5.22 15.89
C ALA A 79 -16.06 4.79 14.49
N LYS A 80 -15.31 5.15 13.46
CA LYS A 80 -15.60 4.74 12.06
C LYS A 80 -15.55 3.22 11.91
N LEU A 81 -14.52 2.56 12.41
CA LEU A 81 -14.38 1.10 12.33
C LEU A 81 -15.53 0.38 13.05
N LYS A 82 -15.95 0.90 14.20
CA LYS A 82 -17.09 0.35 14.92
C LYS A 82 -18.41 0.54 14.16
N ASN A 83 -18.70 1.77 13.73
CA ASN A 83 -20.02 2.12 13.18
C ASN A 83 -20.23 1.61 11.75
N GLU A 84 -19.18 1.60 10.92
CA GLU A 84 -19.29 1.27 9.50
C GLU A 84 -18.80 -0.15 9.17
N ASN A 85 -17.89 -0.72 9.96
CA ASN A 85 -17.29 -2.00 9.69
C ASN A 85 -17.62 -3.08 10.75
N ASN A 86 -18.31 -2.69 11.85
CA ASN A 86 -18.59 -3.55 13.01
C ASN A 86 -17.33 -4.20 13.61
N LEU A 87 -16.22 -3.43 13.64
CA LEU A 87 -14.95 -3.85 14.20
C LEU A 87 -14.66 -3.07 15.47
N ASP A 88 -14.32 -3.78 16.54
CA ASP A 88 -13.96 -3.19 17.83
C ASP A 88 -12.45 -3.11 17.97
N TYR A 89 -11.93 -1.87 18.04
CA TYR A 89 -10.55 -1.57 18.32
C TYR A 89 -10.43 -0.52 19.43
N SER A 90 -9.37 -0.60 20.21
CA SER A 90 -8.98 0.47 21.12
C SER A 90 -8.14 1.53 20.39
N VAL A 91 -8.08 2.73 20.94
CA VAL A 91 -7.26 3.83 20.39
C VAL A 91 -5.77 3.43 20.33
N ASN A 92 -5.31 2.55 21.22
CA ASN A 92 -3.91 2.09 21.25
C ASN A 92 -3.56 1.11 20.15
N GLU A 93 -4.56 0.55 19.46
CA GLU A 93 -4.37 -0.35 18.30
C GLU A 93 -4.39 0.40 16.96
N ILE A 94 -4.49 1.73 16.99
CA ILE A 94 -4.51 2.58 15.79
C ILE A 94 -3.18 3.29 15.62
N LEU A 95 -2.58 3.10 14.45
CA LEU A 95 -1.41 3.83 13.96
C LEU A 95 -1.77 4.55 12.65
N VAL A 96 -1.59 5.85 12.61
CA VAL A 96 -1.83 6.67 11.42
C VAL A 96 -0.55 6.73 10.59
N SER A 97 -0.67 6.49 9.29
CA SER A 97 0.44 6.49 8.34
C SER A 97 0.18 7.44 7.16
N ASN A 98 1.24 7.85 6.48
CA ASN A 98 1.16 8.66 5.26
C ASN A 98 0.74 7.80 4.06
N GLY A 99 -0.52 7.38 4.07
CA GLY A 99 -1.14 6.51 3.06
C GLY A 99 -0.88 5.02 3.30
N ALA A 100 -1.71 4.19 2.66
CA ALA A 100 -1.67 2.73 2.80
C ALA A 100 -0.32 2.11 2.39
N LYS A 101 0.38 2.73 1.44
CA LYS A 101 1.72 2.27 1.03
C LYS A 101 2.69 2.22 2.20
N GLN A 102 2.71 3.26 3.03
CA GLN A 102 3.56 3.32 4.22
C GLN A 102 3.13 2.26 5.24
N SER A 103 1.82 2.10 5.48
CA SER A 103 1.30 1.09 6.42
C SER A 103 1.73 -0.32 6.02
N VAL A 104 1.53 -0.71 4.75
CA VAL A 104 1.91 -2.04 4.24
C VAL A 104 3.42 -2.22 4.31
N CYS A 105 4.21 -1.23 3.87
CA CYS A 105 5.66 -1.31 3.90
C CYS A 105 6.20 -1.48 5.33
N ASN A 106 5.70 -0.68 6.27
CA ASN A 106 6.09 -0.77 7.68
C ASN A 106 5.71 -2.13 8.29
N THR A 107 4.53 -2.65 7.96
CA THR A 107 4.08 -3.97 8.45
C THR A 107 4.99 -5.09 7.91
N VAL A 108 5.29 -5.07 6.62
CA VAL A 108 6.22 -6.05 6.01
C VAL A 108 7.59 -5.95 6.65
N MET A 109 8.15 -4.74 6.79
CA MET A 109 9.46 -4.53 7.42
C MET A 109 9.52 -4.95 8.89
N ALA A 110 8.39 -4.87 9.60
CA ALA A 110 8.31 -5.27 11.01
C ALA A 110 8.15 -6.79 11.21
N LEU A 111 7.56 -7.50 10.26
CA LEU A 111 7.19 -8.91 10.42
C LEU A 111 8.05 -9.89 9.61
N VAL A 112 8.69 -9.45 8.54
CA VAL A 112 9.38 -10.32 7.57
C VAL A 112 10.89 -10.24 7.75
N ASN A 113 11.50 -11.39 7.96
CA ASN A 113 12.96 -11.56 8.01
C ASN A 113 13.49 -12.06 6.65
N PRO A 114 14.81 -11.96 6.41
CA PRO A 114 15.42 -12.59 5.24
C PRO A 114 15.13 -14.09 5.16
N GLY A 115 14.54 -14.50 4.02
CA GLY A 115 14.16 -15.89 3.77
C GLY A 115 12.73 -16.26 4.15
N ASP A 116 12.01 -15.42 4.88
CA ASP A 116 10.58 -15.60 5.12
C ASP A 116 9.77 -15.48 3.82
N GLU A 117 8.64 -16.14 3.76
CA GLU A 117 7.75 -16.16 2.62
C GLU A 117 6.48 -15.33 2.89
N VAL A 118 6.06 -14.57 1.87
CA VAL A 118 4.83 -13.76 1.91
C VAL A 118 3.96 -14.14 0.74
N ILE A 119 2.77 -14.68 1.03
CA ILE A 119 1.80 -15.08 0.02
C ILE A 119 1.08 -13.83 -0.51
N ILE A 120 1.01 -13.71 -1.83
CA ILE A 120 0.38 -12.59 -2.53
C ILE A 120 -0.51 -13.17 -3.65
N PRO A 121 -1.84 -13.21 -3.47
CA PRO A 121 -2.74 -13.61 -4.54
C PRO A 121 -2.69 -12.63 -5.72
N ALA A 122 -2.62 -13.15 -6.93
CA ALA A 122 -2.70 -12.37 -8.17
C ALA A 122 -4.16 -12.34 -8.68
N PRO A 123 -4.61 -11.19 -9.27
CA PRO A 123 -3.86 -9.96 -9.53
C PRO A 123 -3.62 -9.11 -8.28
N TYR A 124 -2.48 -8.45 -8.22
CA TYR A 124 -2.04 -7.66 -7.06
C TYR A 124 -1.45 -6.32 -7.48
N TRP A 125 -1.34 -5.40 -6.52
CA TRP A 125 -0.64 -4.15 -6.75
C TRP A 125 0.88 -4.36 -6.84
N VAL A 126 1.48 -3.84 -7.91
CA VAL A 126 2.90 -4.05 -8.29
C VAL A 126 3.92 -3.76 -7.19
N SER A 127 3.56 -2.96 -6.18
CA SER A 127 4.47 -2.64 -5.07
C SER A 127 4.59 -3.75 -4.02
N TYR A 128 3.61 -4.64 -3.87
CA TYR A 128 3.64 -5.66 -2.81
C TYR A 128 4.86 -6.58 -2.88
N PRO A 129 5.18 -7.21 -4.02
CA PRO A 129 6.38 -8.04 -4.12
C PRO A 129 7.67 -7.26 -3.88
N GLN A 130 7.70 -5.97 -4.25
CA GLN A 130 8.88 -5.14 -4.06
C GLN A 130 9.12 -4.82 -2.58
N MET A 131 8.05 -4.59 -1.79
CA MET A 131 8.14 -4.39 -0.34
C MET A 131 8.67 -5.65 0.36
N VAL A 132 8.21 -6.83 -0.05
CA VAL A 132 8.69 -8.11 0.48
C VAL A 132 10.18 -8.31 0.17
N LYS A 133 10.60 -8.07 -1.07
CA LYS A 133 12.01 -8.14 -1.47
C LYS A 133 12.89 -7.12 -0.73
N LEU A 134 12.36 -5.91 -0.46
CA LEU A 134 13.05 -4.87 0.30
C LEU A 134 13.34 -5.34 1.73
N ALA A 135 12.41 -6.08 2.35
CA ALA A 135 12.59 -6.69 3.66
C ALA A 135 13.51 -7.93 3.64
N GLY A 136 13.89 -8.42 2.47
CA GLY A 136 14.68 -9.64 2.30
C GLY A 136 13.86 -10.93 2.23
N GLY A 137 12.53 -10.81 2.25
CA GLY A 137 11.61 -11.93 2.11
C GLY A 137 11.41 -12.38 0.66
N ASN A 138 10.74 -13.51 0.50
CA ASN A 138 10.40 -14.12 -0.78
C ASN A 138 8.89 -13.96 -1.05
N PRO A 139 8.47 -13.22 -2.08
CA PRO A 139 7.06 -13.18 -2.46
C PRO A 139 6.64 -14.50 -3.13
N VAL A 140 5.62 -15.15 -2.58
CA VAL A 140 4.99 -16.36 -3.13
C VAL A 140 3.70 -15.92 -3.82
N ILE A 141 3.72 -15.90 -5.15
CA ILE A 141 2.57 -15.48 -5.95
C ILE A 141 1.64 -16.69 -6.16
N VAL A 142 0.35 -16.49 -5.82
CA VAL A 142 -0.70 -17.48 -6.06
C VAL A 142 -1.61 -16.95 -7.14
N GLU A 143 -1.59 -17.59 -8.31
CA GLU A 143 -2.43 -17.19 -9.44
C GLU A 143 -3.90 -17.48 -9.18
N ALA A 144 -4.75 -16.46 -9.34
CA ALA A 144 -6.20 -16.56 -9.28
C ALA A 144 -6.79 -15.98 -10.55
N GLY A 145 -7.15 -16.84 -11.49
CA GLY A 145 -7.57 -16.47 -12.84
C GLY A 145 -9.02 -15.98 -12.91
N PHE A 146 -9.42 -15.64 -14.13
CA PHE A 146 -10.77 -15.19 -14.45
C PHE A 146 -11.85 -16.24 -14.11
N ASP A 147 -11.54 -17.51 -14.29
CA ASP A 147 -12.37 -18.68 -13.96
C ASP A 147 -12.70 -18.77 -12.46
N GLN A 148 -11.86 -18.18 -11.62
CA GLN A 148 -12.03 -18.09 -10.17
C GLN A 148 -12.52 -16.72 -9.70
N ASN A 149 -12.99 -15.85 -10.60
CA ASN A 149 -13.33 -14.46 -10.30
C ASN A 149 -12.19 -13.70 -9.58
N PHE A 150 -10.95 -14.03 -9.93
CA PHE A 150 -9.73 -13.45 -9.34
C PHE A 150 -9.62 -13.64 -7.82
N LYS A 151 -10.20 -14.71 -7.28
CA LYS A 151 -10.15 -15.05 -5.85
C LYS A 151 -9.36 -16.34 -5.64
N MET A 152 -8.35 -16.27 -4.80
CA MET A 152 -7.61 -17.44 -4.35
C MET A 152 -8.53 -18.41 -3.60
N THR A 153 -8.43 -19.70 -3.89
CA THR A 153 -9.19 -20.74 -3.17
C THR A 153 -8.48 -21.19 -1.88
N PRO A 154 -9.21 -21.79 -0.91
CA PRO A 154 -8.59 -22.36 0.27
C PRO A 154 -7.51 -23.40 -0.05
N GLU A 155 -7.72 -24.24 -1.08
CA GLU A 155 -6.78 -25.29 -1.49
C GLU A 155 -5.49 -24.68 -2.07
N GLN A 156 -5.60 -23.59 -2.82
CA GLN A 156 -4.45 -22.85 -3.33
C GLN A 156 -3.66 -22.20 -2.18
N LEU A 157 -4.36 -21.66 -1.18
CA LEU A 157 -3.71 -21.10 0.01
C LEU A 157 -2.98 -22.21 0.79
N GLU A 158 -3.65 -23.32 1.04
CA GLU A 158 -3.08 -24.49 1.75
C GLU A 158 -1.80 -24.98 1.06
N ALA A 159 -1.85 -25.11 -0.28
CA ALA A 159 -0.69 -25.52 -1.08
C ALA A 159 0.47 -24.52 -1.07
N ALA A 160 0.19 -23.24 -0.83
CA ALA A 160 1.19 -22.17 -0.78
C ALA A 160 1.82 -21.98 0.61
N ILE A 161 1.19 -22.50 1.67
CA ILE A 161 1.70 -22.36 3.04
C ILE A 161 2.87 -23.32 3.27
N THR A 162 3.95 -22.78 3.78
CA THR A 162 5.14 -23.53 4.22
C THR A 162 5.53 -23.12 5.63
N PRO A 163 6.46 -23.82 6.29
CA PRO A 163 7.01 -23.36 7.58
C PRO A 163 7.68 -21.98 7.54
N LYS A 164 7.97 -21.45 6.36
CA LYS A 164 8.54 -20.10 6.15
C LYS A 164 7.49 -19.03 5.91
N THR A 165 6.23 -19.40 5.72
CA THR A 165 5.15 -18.45 5.48
C THR A 165 4.93 -17.58 6.71
N ARG A 166 5.06 -16.27 6.54
CA ARG A 166 4.99 -15.29 7.62
C ARG A 166 3.80 -14.36 7.50
N LEU A 167 3.37 -14.07 6.27
CA LEU A 167 2.38 -13.05 5.99
C LEU A 167 1.59 -13.40 4.73
N ILE A 168 0.34 -12.93 4.67
CA ILE A 168 -0.48 -12.89 3.45
C ILE A 168 -0.86 -11.44 3.20
N ILE A 169 -0.69 -10.97 1.97
CA ILE A 169 -1.12 -9.62 1.54
C ILE A 169 -2.28 -9.77 0.57
N LEU A 170 -3.46 -9.33 0.97
CA LEU A 170 -4.65 -9.30 0.11
C LEU A 170 -4.80 -7.92 -0.55
N CYS A 171 -5.11 -7.94 -1.85
CA CYS A 171 -5.40 -6.73 -2.62
C CYS A 171 -6.91 -6.47 -2.70
#